data_d51b3545ea7f161cd378e1c29e6030fb
#
_entry.id   d51b3545ea7f161cd378e1c29e6030fb
#
_cell.length_a   1.000
_cell.length_b   1.000
_cell.length_c   1.000
_cell.angle_alpha   90.00
_cell.angle_beta   90.00
_cell.angle_gamma   90.00
#
_symmetry.space_group_name_H-M   'P 1'
#
loop_
_entity.id
_entity.type
_entity.pdbx_description
1 polymer ?
#
loop_
_entity_poly.entity_id
_entity_poly.type
_entity_poly.pdbx_seq_one_letter_code
_entity_poly.pdbx_strand_id
1 'polypeptide(L)'
;MFSADFSLNLKKILNKMSIPAELKYTKDHEWVRIEGNIAVVGITDFAQGELGDIVFVDIDSVGDELNAGDVFGSVEAVKTVSDLYLPISGKVVEFNEELEGEPELVNTDPYGRGWIIKL
;
A
#
# COMPACT_ATOMS: atom_id res chain seq x y z
N MET A 1 -2.03 0.42 -12.19
CA MET A 1 -2.67 -0.56 -13.09
C MET A 1 -2.03 -1.92 -12.93
N PHE A 2 -2.85 -2.96 -12.95
CA PHE A 2 -2.37 -4.33 -12.79
C PHE A 2 -2.05 -4.98 -14.13
N SER A 3 -1.03 -5.84 -14.14
CA SER A 3 -0.71 -6.71 -15.25
C SER A 3 -1.01 -8.15 -14.81
N ALA A 4 -1.94 -8.82 -15.47
CA ALA A 4 -2.31 -10.19 -15.12
C ALA A 4 -1.13 -11.15 -15.30
N ASP A 5 -0.39 -11.02 -16.39
CA ASP A 5 0.76 -11.88 -16.68
C ASP A 5 1.86 -11.67 -15.65
N PHE A 6 2.15 -10.40 -15.33
CA PHE A 6 3.14 -10.07 -14.32
C PHE A 6 2.75 -10.66 -12.96
N SER A 7 1.47 -10.53 -12.59
CA SER A 7 0.99 -11.05 -11.30
C SER A 7 1.15 -12.58 -11.20
N LEU A 8 0.88 -13.31 -12.27
CA LEU A 8 1.04 -14.78 -12.27
C LEU A 8 2.49 -15.20 -12.11
N ASN A 9 3.40 -14.56 -12.85
CA ASN A 9 4.81 -14.87 -12.75
C ASN A 9 5.38 -14.51 -11.39
N LEU A 10 5.00 -13.34 -10.89
CA LEU A 10 5.44 -12.88 -9.59
C LEU A 10 4.95 -13.80 -8.48
N LYS A 11 3.72 -14.28 -8.58
CA LYS A 11 3.15 -15.20 -7.59
C LYS A 11 3.99 -16.46 -7.45
N LYS A 12 4.45 -17.05 -8.58
CA LYS A 12 5.32 -18.23 -8.54
C LYS A 12 6.64 -17.96 -7.85
N ILE A 13 7.24 -16.81 -8.15
CA ILE A 13 8.51 -16.41 -7.54
C ILE A 13 8.35 -16.19 -6.05
N LEU A 14 7.31 -15.45 -5.67
CA LEU A 14 7.08 -15.11 -4.27
C LEU A 14 6.79 -16.34 -3.42
N ASN A 15 6.06 -17.32 -3.96
CA ASN A 15 5.80 -18.57 -3.25
C ASN A 15 7.11 -19.29 -2.90
N LYS A 16 8.05 -19.35 -3.84
CA LYS A 16 9.35 -19.97 -3.61
C LYS A 16 10.18 -19.22 -2.58
N MET A 17 10.03 -17.92 -2.53
CA MET A 17 10.82 -17.05 -1.65
C MET A 17 10.14 -16.79 -0.31
N SER A 18 9.00 -17.43 -0.06
CA SER A 18 8.22 -17.23 1.16
C SER A 18 7.77 -15.78 1.37
N ILE A 19 7.57 -15.04 0.28
CA ILE A 19 7.05 -13.68 0.29
C ILE A 19 5.55 -13.75 -0.03
N PRO A 20 4.73 -12.82 0.47
CA PRO A 20 3.29 -12.86 0.21
C PRO A 20 2.99 -12.93 -1.28
N ALA A 21 2.30 -14.00 -1.70
CA ALA A 21 2.02 -14.27 -3.11
C ALA A 21 0.64 -13.78 -3.56
N GLU A 22 -0.20 -13.41 -2.60
CA GLU A 22 -1.59 -12.99 -2.85
C GLU A 22 -1.68 -11.52 -3.24
N LEU A 23 -0.56 -10.82 -3.28
CA LEU A 23 -0.54 -9.39 -3.54
C LEU A 23 -0.54 -9.09 -5.04
N LYS A 24 -1.23 -8.01 -5.39
CA LYS A 24 -1.14 -7.41 -6.71
C LYS A 24 -0.45 -6.08 -6.59
N TYR A 25 0.23 -5.66 -7.66
CA TYR A 25 1.09 -4.48 -7.61
C TYR A 25 0.73 -3.52 -8.72
N THR A 26 0.92 -2.21 -8.46
CA THR A 26 0.68 -1.17 -9.45
C THR A 26 2.00 -0.58 -9.94
N LYS A 27 1.92 0.22 -11.01
CA LYS A 27 3.08 0.96 -11.52
C LYS A 27 3.58 2.01 -10.54
N ASP A 28 2.75 2.42 -9.58
CA ASP A 28 3.10 3.40 -8.56
C ASP A 28 3.65 2.73 -7.30
N HIS A 29 3.96 1.43 -7.40
CA HIS A 29 4.56 0.65 -6.31
C HIS A 29 3.68 0.54 -5.07
N GLU A 30 2.38 0.43 -5.30
CA GLU A 30 1.43 0.09 -4.25
C GLU A 30 1.04 -1.37 -4.41
N TRP A 31 0.70 -2.01 -3.31
CA TRP A 31 0.20 -3.38 -3.34
C TRP A 31 -1.24 -3.44 -2.85
N VAL A 32 -1.97 -4.45 -3.32
CA VAL A 32 -3.36 -4.70 -2.92
C VAL A 32 -3.50 -6.17 -2.56
N ARG A 33 -4.13 -6.43 -1.43
CA ARG A 33 -4.48 -7.78 -1.01
C ARG A 33 -5.99 -7.84 -0.82
N ILE A 34 -6.64 -8.77 -1.49
CA ILE A 34 -8.10 -8.93 -1.38
C ILE A 34 -8.40 -9.91 -0.25
N GLU A 35 -9.22 -9.48 0.69
CA GLU A 35 -9.69 -10.28 1.81
C GLU A 35 -11.22 -10.21 1.85
N GLY A 36 -11.89 -11.17 1.20
CA GLY A 36 -13.33 -11.14 1.06
C GLY A 36 -13.78 -9.94 0.25
N ASN A 37 -14.55 -9.06 0.86
CA ASN A 37 -15.06 -7.84 0.22
C ASN A 37 -14.15 -6.65 0.45
N ILE A 38 -13.03 -6.84 1.13
CA ILE A 38 -12.14 -5.76 1.53
C ILE A 38 -10.85 -5.85 0.74
N ALA A 39 -10.36 -4.70 0.28
CA ALA A 39 -9.04 -4.59 -0.33
C ALA A 39 -8.12 -3.86 0.64
N VAL A 40 -7.05 -4.51 1.06
CA VAL A 40 -6.03 -3.90 1.92
C VAL A 40 -4.93 -3.34 1.01
N VAL A 41 -4.54 -2.10 1.25
CA VAL A 41 -3.59 -1.38 0.40
C VAL A 41 -2.41 -0.89 1.21
N GLY A 42 -1.23 -1.04 0.64
CA GLY A 42 0.00 -0.48 1.21
C GLY A 42 1.00 -0.16 0.10
N ILE A 43 2.21 0.21 0.47
CA ILE A 43 3.28 0.43 -0.49
C ILE A 43 4.28 -0.71 -0.41
N THR A 44 4.98 -0.94 -1.54
CA THR A 44 5.91 -2.06 -1.64
C THR A 44 7.21 -1.79 -0.88
N ASP A 45 7.98 -2.84 -0.66
CA ASP A 45 9.31 -2.72 -0.08
C ASP A 45 10.20 -1.82 -0.94
N PHE A 46 10.07 -1.92 -2.26
CA PHE A 46 10.80 -1.03 -3.16
C PHE A 46 10.44 0.43 -2.90
N ALA A 47 9.14 0.74 -2.79
CA ALA A 47 8.69 2.11 -2.59
C ALA A 47 9.18 2.68 -1.26
N GLN A 48 9.09 1.93 -0.16
CA GLN A 48 9.55 2.43 1.12
C GLN A 48 11.07 2.65 1.11
N GLY A 49 11.81 1.80 0.40
CA GLY A 49 13.26 1.97 0.26
C GLY A 49 13.64 3.25 -0.48
N GLU A 50 12.86 3.60 -1.52
CA GLU A 50 13.07 4.83 -2.27
C GLU A 50 12.74 6.07 -1.44
N LEU A 51 11.70 5.99 -0.60
CA LEU A 51 11.29 7.12 0.24
C LEU A 51 12.21 7.31 1.44
N GLY A 52 12.76 6.23 1.98
CA GLY A 52 13.54 6.27 3.20
C GLY A 52 12.64 6.24 4.44
N ASP A 53 13.17 6.66 5.56
CA ASP A 53 12.48 6.59 6.86
C ASP A 53 11.18 7.39 6.84
N ILE A 54 10.07 6.71 7.05
CA ILE A 54 8.74 7.32 7.10
C ILE A 54 8.51 7.85 8.52
N VAL A 55 8.16 9.14 8.60
CA VAL A 55 7.94 9.82 9.88
C VAL A 55 6.48 10.17 10.12
N PHE A 56 5.66 10.20 9.06
CA PHE A 56 4.26 10.52 9.18
C PHE A 56 3.46 9.97 8.01
N VAL A 57 2.25 9.48 8.30
CA VAL A 57 1.30 9.02 7.27
C VAL A 57 0.03 9.82 7.46
N ASP A 58 -0.36 10.56 6.42
CA ASP A 58 -1.52 11.45 6.47
C ASP A 58 -2.63 10.92 5.57
N ILE A 59 -3.68 10.39 6.18
CA ILE A 59 -4.84 9.85 5.46
C ILE A 59 -6.09 10.55 5.98
N ASP A 60 -6.67 11.41 5.16
CA ASP A 60 -7.89 12.15 5.51
C ASP A 60 -9.09 11.73 4.65
N SER A 61 -8.96 10.66 3.89
CA SER A 61 -9.97 10.22 2.92
C SER A 61 -10.90 9.13 3.43
N VAL A 62 -10.79 8.73 4.70
CA VAL A 62 -11.68 7.69 5.25
C VAL A 62 -13.13 8.15 5.14
N GLY A 63 -13.96 7.31 4.54
CA GLY A 63 -15.36 7.63 4.25
C GLY A 63 -15.61 8.11 2.84
N ASP A 64 -14.56 8.47 2.08
CA ASP A 64 -14.69 8.98 0.73
C ASP A 64 -14.72 7.85 -0.29
N GLU A 65 -15.51 8.04 -1.36
CA GLU A 65 -15.44 7.18 -2.52
C GLU A 65 -14.48 7.81 -3.52
N LEU A 66 -13.49 7.05 -3.93
CA LEU A 66 -12.44 7.54 -4.83
C LEU A 66 -12.28 6.61 -6.02
N ASN A 67 -11.73 7.16 -7.10
CA ASN A 67 -11.42 6.39 -8.30
C ASN A 67 -9.96 5.96 -8.30
N ALA A 68 -9.68 4.88 -9.01
CA ALA A 68 -8.29 4.46 -9.22
C ALA A 68 -7.49 5.65 -9.78
N GLY A 69 -6.32 5.89 -9.22
CA GLY A 69 -5.47 7.01 -9.61
C GLY A 69 -5.66 8.27 -8.78
N ASP A 70 -6.74 8.36 -8.00
CA ASP A 70 -6.93 9.51 -7.11
C ASP A 70 -5.94 9.43 -5.95
N VAL A 71 -5.55 10.59 -5.44
CA VAL A 71 -4.72 10.68 -4.24
C VAL A 71 -5.58 10.35 -3.03
N PHE A 72 -5.19 9.35 -2.24
CA PHE A 72 -5.94 9.01 -1.03
C PHE A 72 -5.24 9.48 0.25
N GLY A 73 -4.03 9.97 0.14
CA GLY A 73 -3.27 10.47 1.27
C GLY A 73 -1.83 10.71 0.87
N SER A 74 -0.97 10.88 1.86
CA SER A 74 0.44 11.09 1.61
C SER A 74 1.28 10.46 2.73
N VAL A 75 2.55 10.22 2.42
CA VAL A 75 3.54 9.81 3.41
C VAL A 75 4.63 10.86 3.46
N GLU A 76 5.06 11.17 4.66
CA GLU A 76 6.18 12.08 4.87
C GLU A 76 7.37 11.28 5.35
N ALA A 77 8.46 11.38 4.60
CA ALA A 77 9.73 10.79 5.00
C ALA A 77 10.67 11.90 5.43
N VAL A 78 11.81 11.53 6.01
CA VAL A 78 12.80 12.52 6.45
C VAL A 78 13.21 13.43 5.31
N LYS A 79 13.38 12.86 4.11
CA LYS A 79 13.91 13.61 2.96
C LYS A 79 12.88 14.09 1.96
N THR A 80 11.62 13.60 2.03
CA THR A 80 10.63 13.93 1.01
C THR A 80 9.21 13.64 1.48
N VAL A 81 8.24 14.19 0.75
CA VAL A 81 6.81 13.90 0.92
C VAL A 81 6.30 13.32 -0.38
N SER A 82 5.50 12.29 -0.32
CA SER A 82 4.96 11.63 -1.50
C SER A 82 3.47 11.42 -1.38
N ASP A 83 2.73 11.73 -2.45
CA ASP A 83 1.31 11.40 -2.53
C ASP A 83 1.13 9.90 -2.73
N LEU A 84 0.03 9.37 -2.21
CA LEU A 84 -0.36 7.98 -2.38
C LEU A 84 -1.56 7.91 -3.30
N TYR A 85 -1.47 7.08 -4.34
CA TYR A 85 -2.50 6.95 -5.37
C TYR A 85 -3.29 5.68 -5.18
N LEU A 86 -4.61 5.78 -5.32
CA LEU A 86 -5.50 4.65 -5.12
C LEU A 86 -5.32 3.62 -6.24
N PRO A 87 -5.03 2.36 -5.92
CA PRO A 87 -4.77 1.35 -6.95
C PRO A 87 -6.03 0.84 -7.65
N ILE A 88 -7.17 0.84 -6.94
CA ILE A 88 -8.46 0.44 -7.50
C ILE A 88 -9.53 1.37 -6.94
N SER A 89 -10.61 1.58 -7.69
CA SER A 89 -11.71 2.42 -7.25
C SER A 89 -12.44 1.76 -6.07
N GLY A 90 -12.87 2.57 -5.11
CA GLY A 90 -13.62 2.08 -3.98
C GLY A 90 -13.80 3.13 -2.90
N LYS A 91 -14.45 2.73 -1.82
CA LYS A 91 -14.64 3.58 -0.66
C LYS A 91 -13.56 3.27 0.36
N VAL A 92 -12.87 4.29 0.84
CA VAL A 92 -11.88 4.14 1.89
C VAL A 92 -12.64 3.94 3.21
N VAL A 93 -12.53 2.76 3.79
CA VAL A 93 -13.33 2.41 4.98
C VAL A 93 -12.50 2.41 6.27
N GLU A 94 -11.19 2.27 6.16
CA GLU A 94 -10.35 2.18 7.36
C GLU A 94 -8.93 2.67 7.06
N PHE A 95 -8.34 3.36 8.04
CA PHE A 95 -6.92 3.71 8.08
C PHE A 95 -6.24 2.89 9.16
N ASN A 96 -5.03 2.44 8.93
CA ASN A 96 -4.26 1.70 9.92
C ASN A 96 -3.76 2.66 11.00
N GLU A 97 -4.46 2.72 12.11
CA GLU A 97 -4.17 3.66 13.18
C GLU A 97 -2.85 3.39 13.89
N GLU A 98 -2.29 2.19 13.77
CA GLU A 98 -0.95 1.91 14.32
C GLU A 98 0.10 2.83 13.71
N LEU A 99 -0.13 3.30 12.48
CA LEU A 99 0.82 4.18 11.79
C LEU A 99 0.89 5.58 12.41
N GLU A 100 -0.08 5.97 13.23
CA GLU A 100 -0.02 7.24 13.92
C GLU A 100 1.09 7.27 14.96
N GLY A 101 1.27 6.17 15.68
CA GLY A 101 2.32 6.07 16.70
C GLY A 101 3.59 5.42 16.18
N GLU A 102 3.48 4.60 15.12
CA GLU A 102 4.59 3.82 14.59
C GLU A 102 4.62 3.89 13.06
N PRO A 103 4.83 5.07 12.47
CA PRO A 103 4.86 5.20 11.00
C PRO A 103 5.97 4.38 10.35
N GLU A 104 7.02 4.07 11.08
CA GLU A 104 8.13 3.25 10.61
C GLU A 104 7.74 1.81 10.29
N LEU A 105 6.53 1.38 10.66
CA LEU A 105 6.03 0.07 10.24
C LEU A 105 5.92 -0.04 8.72
N VAL A 106 5.70 1.09 8.05
CA VAL A 106 5.70 1.12 6.58
C VAL A 106 7.05 0.68 6.04
N ASN A 107 8.12 1.00 6.74
CA ASN A 107 9.48 0.61 6.35
C ASN A 107 9.81 -0.82 6.77
N THR A 108 9.46 -1.20 8.00
CA THR A 108 9.93 -2.45 8.59
C THR A 108 9.05 -3.64 8.27
N ASP A 109 7.76 -3.41 7.99
CA ASP A 109 6.81 -4.48 7.71
C ASP A 109 5.77 -4.03 6.69
N PRO A 110 6.19 -3.63 5.48
CA PRO A 110 5.29 -3.00 4.50
C PRO A 110 4.14 -3.89 4.04
N TYR A 111 4.32 -5.20 4.07
CA TYR A 111 3.28 -6.16 3.63
C TYR A 111 2.45 -6.71 4.79
N GLY A 112 2.81 -6.40 6.02
CA GLY A 112 2.11 -6.88 7.21
C GLY A 112 1.52 -5.70 7.98
N ARG A 113 2.09 -5.40 9.14
CA ARG A 113 1.57 -4.35 10.02
C ARG A 113 1.63 -2.95 9.41
N GLY A 114 2.42 -2.77 8.34
CA GLY A 114 2.55 -1.48 7.66
C GLY A 114 1.51 -1.22 6.56
N TRP A 115 0.42 -1.98 6.51
CA TRP A 115 -0.66 -1.68 5.58
C TRP A 115 -1.22 -0.28 5.88
N ILE A 116 -1.75 0.40 4.86
CA ILE A 116 -2.12 1.81 5.01
C ILE A 116 -3.63 2.01 5.11
N ILE A 117 -4.39 1.53 4.13
CA ILE A 117 -5.85 1.68 4.14
C ILE A 117 -6.53 0.39 3.76
N LYS A 118 -7.83 0.34 4.05
CA LYS A 118 -8.75 -0.68 3.52
C LYS A 118 -9.86 -0.01 2.72
N LEU A 119 -10.23 -0.68 1.63
CA LEU A 119 -11.31 -0.25 0.73
C LEU A 119 -12.50 -1.18 0.83
#